data_477cbecf643c6448c1dbcad0caaf1204
#
_entry.id   477cbecf643c6448c1dbcad0caaf1204
#
_cell.length_a   1.000
_cell.length_b   1.000
_cell.length_c   1.000
_cell.angle_alpha   90.00
_cell.angle_beta   90.00
_cell.angle_gamma   90.00
#
_symmetry.space_group_name_H-M   'P 1'
#
loop_
_entity.id
_entity.type
_entity.pdbx_description
1 polymer ?
#
loop_
_entity_poly.entity_id
_entity_poly.type
_entity_poly.pdbx_seq_one_letter_code
_entity_poly.pdbx_strand_id
1 'polypeptide(L)'
;MKIFLSGLESLERETGKRPIPVWHKHLGKQEFLRMCDEYDYVAIGGFAIRDIKITEYKYIPCFIDEAHKRGAKIHGLGFTNLRWLNICHFDSVDSSSWSIGNRYGRISFFYGRRIMQHATPKSRRGKSLPLSIHNLTEWVKFSNWAETYL
;
A
#
# COMPACT_ATOMS: atom_id res chain seq x y z
N MET A 1 6.40 -21.15 -10.77
CA MET A 1 7.11 -19.93 -11.17
C MET A 1 6.90 -19.55 -12.65
N LYS A 2 7.04 -20.45 -13.61
CA LYS A 2 6.79 -20.17 -15.07
C LYS A 2 5.38 -19.62 -15.40
N ILE A 3 4.34 -20.04 -14.69
CA ILE A 3 2.95 -19.63 -14.94
C ILE A 3 2.69 -18.14 -14.60
N PHE A 4 3.37 -17.61 -13.61
CA PHE A 4 3.19 -16.20 -13.19
C PHE A 4 3.86 -15.23 -14.17
N LEU A 5 5.05 -15.58 -14.67
CA LEU A 5 5.78 -14.80 -15.67
C LEU A 5 5.01 -14.74 -17.01
N SER A 6 4.42 -15.87 -17.45
CA SER A 6 3.61 -15.88 -18.68
C SER A 6 2.36 -14.99 -18.61
N GLY A 7 1.79 -14.81 -17.40
CA GLY A 7 0.65 -13.90 -17.20
C GLY A 7 1.04 -12.42 -17.30
N LEU A 8 2.17 -12.03 -16.74
CA LEU A 8 2.68 -10.64 -16.81
C LEU A 8 3.08 -10.26 -18.25
N GLU A 9 3.77 -11.15 -18.96
CA GLU A 9 4.14 -10.97 -20.36
C GLU A 9 2.91 -10.88 -21.28
N SER A 10 1.85 -11.64 -20.99
CA SER A 10 0.59 -11.57 -21.72
C SER A 10 -0.10 -10.21 -21.53
N LEU A 11 -0.16 -9.73 -20.27
CA LEU A 11 -0.73 -8.42 -19.94
C LEU A 11 0.04 -7.28 -20.61
N GLU A 12 1.37 -7.33 -20.57
CA GLU A 12 2.21 -6.33 -21.24
C GLU A 12 1.95 -6.29 -22.74
N ARG A 13 1.86 -7.44 -23.37
CA ARG A 13 1.56 -7.57 -24.81
C ARG A 13 0.18 -7.04 -25.19
N GLU A 14 -0.84 -7.32 -24.36
CA GLU A 14 -2.22 -6.91 -24.61
C GLU A 14 -2.48 -5.44 -24.32
N THR A 15 -1.83 -4.87 -23.31
CA THR A 15 -2.09 -3.51 -22.82
C THR A 15 -1.05 -2.50 -23.27
N GLY A 16 0.12 -2.95 -23.75
CA GLY A 16 1.28 -2.10 -24.00
C GLY A 16 1.89 -1.47 -22.74
N LYS A 17 1.48 -1.92 -21.56
CA LYS A 17 1.96 -1.40 -20.27
C LYS A 17 2.64 -2.51 -19.49
N ARG A 18 3.83 -2.25 -18.99
CA ARG A 18 4.55 -3.17 -18.13
C ARG A 18 3.88 -3.24 -16.75
N PRO A 19 3.40 -4.40 -16.30
CA PRO A 19 2.78 -4.54 -14.98
C PRO A 19 3.82 -4.42 -13.88
N ILE A 20 3.39 -3.88 -12.72
CA ILE A 20 4.23 -3.79 -11.52
C ILE A 20 4.19 -5.16 -10.82
N PRO A 21 5.34 -5.87 -10.70
CA PRO A 21 5.37 -7.14 -9.98
C PRO A 21 5.21 -6.92 -8.48
N VAL A 22 4.54 -7.85 -7.80
CA VAL A 22 4.34 -7.80 -6.35
C VAL A 22 5.20 -8.85 -5.68
N TRP A 23 6.17 -8.39 -4.88
CA TRP A 23 6.94 -9.28 -4.04
C TRP A 23 6.21 -9.59 -2.73
N HIS A 24 6.23 -10.84 -2.33
CA HIS A 24 5.76 -11.32 -1.04
C HIS A 24 6.89 -12.00 -0.27
N LYS A 25 6.87 -11.91 1.05
CA LYS A 25 7.92 -12.41 1.96
C LYS A 25 8.35 -13.87 1.69
N HIS A 26 7.40 -14.75 1.37
CA HIS A 26 7.68 -16.16 1.09
C HIS A 26 8.56 -16.41 -0.14
N LEU A 27 8.67 -15.43 -1.05
CA LEU A 27 9.53 -15.51 -2.22
C LEU A 27 11.03 -15.35 -1.87
N GLY A 28 11.31 -14.80 -0.68
CA GLY A 28 12.67 -14.60 -0.20
C GLY A 28 13.40 -13.40 -0.80
N LYS A 29 14.55 -13.05 -0.20
CA LYS A 29 15.35 -11.87 -0.58
C LYS A 29 15.91 -11.97 -2.01
N GLN A 30 16.34 -13.13 -2.44
CA GLN A 30 16.93 -13.34 -3.76
C GLN A 30 15.96 -12.96 -4.88
N GLU A 31 14.70 -13.37 -4.73
CA GLU A 31 13.66 -13.05 -5.72
C GLU A 31 13.33 -11.55 -5.71
N PHE A 32 13.33 -10.90 -4.54
CA PHE A 32 13.17 -9.45 -4.45
C PHE A 32 14.24 -8.71 -5.26
N LEU A 33 15.50 -9.08 -5.06
CA LEU A 33 16.61 -8.45 -5.76
C LEU A 33 16.54 -8.68 -7.27
N ARG A 34 16.17 -9.90 -7.70
CA ARG A 34 15.94 -10.22 -9.11
C ARG A 34 14.84 -9.34 -9.72
N MET A 35 13.72 -9.16 -9.00
CA MET A 35 12.65 -8.26 -9.45
C MET A 35 13.15 -6.82 -9.59
N CYS A 36 13.97 -6.32 -8.65
CA CYS A 36 14.53 -4.97 -8.73
C CYS A 36 15.56 -4.80 -9.85
N ASP A 37 16.24 -5.87 -10.27
CA ASP A 37 17.15 -5.85 -11.42
C ASP A 37 16.38 -5.88 -12.77
N GLU A 38 15.17 -6.45 -12.77
CA GLU A 38 14.36 -6.64 -13.98
C GLU A 38 13.33 -5.54 -14.21
N TYR A 39 12.80 -4.92 -13.12
CA TYR A 39 11.70 -3.95 -13.17
C TYR A 39 12.10 -2.63 -12.52
N ASP A 40 11.76 -1.53 -13.18
CA ASP A 40 11.99 -0.17 -12.67
C ASP A 40 11.06 0.18 -11.49
N TYR A 41 10.02 -0.64 -11.26
CA TYR A 41 9.06 -0.44 -10.20
C TYR A 41 8.56 -1.80 -9.67
N VAL A 42 8.69 -2.00 -8.35
CA VAL A 42 8.30 -3.24 -7.66
C VAL A 42 7.40 -2.90 -6.47
N ALA A 43 6.34 -3.69 -6.25
CA ALA A 43 5.50 -3.54 -5.07
C ALA A 43 5.89 -4.54 -3.99
N ILE A 44 5.91 -4.09 -2.73
CA ILE A 44 5.99 -4.97 -1.56
C ILE A 44 4.58 -5.21 -1.03
N GLY A 45 4.11 -6.46 -1.14
CA GLY A 45 2.83 -6.92 -0.61
C GLY A 45 2.95 -7.54 0.78
N GLY A 46 1.80 -7.92 1.36
CA GLY A 46 1.77 -8.64 2.63
C GLY A 46 1.46 -7.79 3.87
N PHE A 47 1.45 -6.47 3.78
CA PHE A 47 1.16 -5.58 4.93
C PHE A 47 -0.30 -5.70 5.38
N ALA A 48 -1.25 -5.61 4.46
CA ALA A 48 -2.67 -5.65 4.75
C ALA A 48 -3.13 -7.00 5.31
N ILE A 49 -2.56 -8.10 4.84
CA ILE A 49 -2.86 -9.47 5.29
C ILE A 49 -2.00 -9.91 6.49
N ARG A 50 -1.11 -9.03 7.00
CA ARG A 50 -0.19 -9.29 8.12
C ARG A 50 0.80 -10.43 7.89
N ASP A 51 1.13 -10.73 6.65
CA ASP A 51 2.24 -11.63 6.29
C ASP A 51 3.58 -11.02 6.74
N ILE A 52 3.74 -9.70 6.54
CA ILE A 52 4.82 -8.91 7.15
C ILE A 52 4.29 -8.31 8.45
N LYS A 53 4.83 -8.75 9.58
CA LYS A 53 4.44 -8.28 10.91
C LYS A 53 5.04 -6.90 11.21
N ILE A 54 4.40 -6.11 12.06
CA ILE A 54 4.90 -4.78 12.49
C ILE A 54 6.31 -4.86 13.09
N THR A 55 6.63 -5.94 13.78
CA THR A 55 7.98 -6.19 14.34
C THR A 55 9.06 -6.36 13.27
N GLU A 56 8.67 -6.65 12.04
CA GLU A 56 9.55 -6.86 10.89
C GLU A 56 9.73 -5.59 10.04
N TYR A 57 8.92 -4.54 10.28
CA TYR A 57 8.99 -3.28 9.53
C TYR A 57 10.37 -2.61 9.59
N LYS A 58 11.14 -2.87 10.65
CA LYS A 58 12.52 -2.39 10.80
C LYS A 58 13.47 -2.86 9.68
N TYR A 59 13.11 -3.91 8.95
CA TYR A 59 13.91 -4.42 7.83
C TYR A 59 13.53 -3.80 6.49
N ILE A 60 12.35 -3.18 6.38
CA ILE A 60 11.83 -2.61 5.13
C ILE A 60 12.75 -1.54 4.55
N PRO A 61 13.31 -0.58 5.34
CA PRO A 61 14.26 0.41 4.81
C PRO A 61 15.42 -0.24 4.05
N CYS A 62 15.99 -1.33 4.59
CA CYS A 62 17.09 -2.03 3.92
C CYS A 62 16.67 -2.64 2.56
N PHE A 63 15.43 -3.09 2.43
CA PHE A 63 14.91 -3.59 1.15
C PHE A 63 14.74 -2.44 0.15
N ILE A 64 14.23 -1.30 0.60
CA ILE A 64 14.03 -0.10 -0.24
C ILE A 64 15.38 0.44 -0.69
N ASP A 65 16.35 0.58 0.22
CA ASP A 65 17.71 1.03 -0.12
C ASP A 65 18.38 0.12 -1.17
N GLU A 66 18.19 -1.20 -1.05
CA GLU A 66 18.72 -2.16 -2.01
C GLU A 66 18.04 -2.05 -3.38
N ALA A 67 16.75 -1.75 -3.41
CA ALA A 67 16.01 -1.49 -4.65
C ALA A 67 16.48 -0.18 -5.31
N HIS A 68 16.58 0.91 -4.53
CA HIS A 68 17.04 2.21 -5.03
C HIS A 68 18.47 2.15 -5.60
N LYS A 69 19.38 1.38 -4.97
CA LYS A 69 20.72 1.13 -5.53
C LYS A 69 20.70 0.44 -6.91
N ARG A 70 19.64 -0.27 -7.23
CA ARG A 70 19.38 -0.93 -8.52
C ARG A 70 18.57 -0.07 -9.49
N GLY A 71 18.18 1.13 -9.08
CA GLY A 71 17.34 2.05 -9.86
C GLY A 71 15.85 1.72 -9.84
N ALA A 72 15.42 0.73 -9.03
CA ALA A 72 14.02 0.35 -8.92
C ALA A 72 13.29 1.19 -7.87
N LYS A 73 12.09 1.68 -8.18
CA LYS A 73 11.15 2.33 -7.26
C LYS A 73 10.34 1.29 -6.50
N ILE A 74 9.91 1.62 -5.28
CA ILE A 74 9.16 0.70 -4.43
C ILE A 74 7.79 1.25 -4.02
N HIS A 75 6.75 0.45 -4.31
CA HIS A 75 5.39 0.68 -3.85
C HIS A 75 5.07 -0.17 -2.61
N GLY A 76 4.57 0.46 -1.54
CA GLY A 76 4.09 -0.23 -0.35
C GLY A 76 2.60 -0.55 -0.45
N LEU A 77 2.24 -1.77 -0.86
CA LEU A 77 0.85 -2.18 -1.11
C LEU A 77 0.06 -2.32 0.20
N GLY A 78 -0.90 -1.41 0.42
CA GLY A 78 -1.68 -1.35 1.66
C GLY A 78 -0.92 -0.83 2.88
N PHE A 79 0.18 -0.10 2.68
CA PHE A 79 1.03 0.39 3.77
C PHE A 79 0.65 1.81 4.17
N THR A 80 0.10 1.99 5.38
CA THR A 80 -0.37 3.29 5.91
C THR A 80 0.04 3.53 7.35
N ASN A 81 1.08 2.85 7.84
CA ASN A 81 1.59 3.08 9.17
C ASN A 81 2.46 4.35 9.22
N LEU A 82 1.89 5.46 9.72
CA LEU A 82 2.53 6.78 9.75
C LEU A 82 3.93 6.80 10.35
N ARG A 83 4.12 6.07 11.46
CA ARG A 83 5.43 6.01 12.12
C ARG A 83 6.51 5.45 11.19
N TRP A 84 6.13 4.48 10.37
CA TRP A 84 7.05 3.78 9.49
C TRP A 84 7.12 4.40 8.09
N LEU A 85 6.12 5.16 7.65
CA LEU A 85 6.19 5.92 6.39
C LEU A 85 7.39 6.86 6.37
N ASN A 86 7.59 7.61 7.45
CA ASN A 86 8.75 8.51 7.61
C ASN A 86 10.10 7.81 7.63
N ILE A 87 10.13 6.51 7.92
CA ILE A 87 11.38 5.74 8.07
C ILE A 87 11.66 4.92 6.81
N CYS A 88 10.61 4.42 6.17
CA CYS A 88 10.75 3.49 5.06
C CYS A 88 11.04 4.17 3.72
N HIS A 89 10.60 5.45 3.53
CA HIS A 89 10.82 6.21 2.30
C HIS A 89 10.37 5.47 1.02
N PHE A 90 9.16 4.90 1.04
CA PHE A 90 8.53 4.33 -0.16
C PHE A 90 8.36 5.41 -1.23
N ASP A 91 8.53 5.06 -2.51
CA ASP A 91 8.21 5.96 -3.62
C ASP A 91 6.72 6.20 -3.77
N SER A 92 5.91 5.23 -3.40
CA SER A 92 4.46 5.38 -3.24
C SER A 92 3.86 4.34 -2.30
N VAL A 93 2.69 4.63 -1.77
CA VAL A 93 1.88 3.70 -0.97
C VAL A 93 0.41 3.86 -1.30
N ASP A 94 -0.39 2.84 -1.01
CA ASP A 94 -1.84 2.92 -1.17
C ASP A 94 -2.58 2.45 0.09
N SER A 95 -3.88 2.70 0.12
CA SER A 95 -4.78 2.12 1.12
C SER A 95 -6.22 2.07 0.64
N SER A 96 -6.85 0.93 0.81
CA SER A 96 -8.30 0.76 0.67
C SER A 96 -9.09 1.03 1.96
N SER A 97 -8.43 1.49 3.02
CA SER A 97 -9.05 1.67 4.36
C SER A 97 -10.19 2.68 4.36
N TRP A 98 -10.22 3.64 3.43
CA TRP A 98 -11.34 4.57 3.26
C TRP A 98 -12.66 3.85 2.95
N SER A 99 -12.63 2.76 2.19
CA SER A 99 -13.81 1.98 1.80
C SER A 99 -14.24 0.96 2.86
N ILE A 100 -13.29 0.48 3.68
CA ILE A 100 -13.54 -0.52 4.72
C ILE A 100 -14.47 0.04 5.81
N GLY A 101 -14.37 1.32 6.12
CA GLY A 101 -15.23 1.99 7.09
C GLY A 101 -16.72 1.75 6.84
N ASN A 102 -17.14 1.74 5.58
CA ASN A 102 -18.53 1.53 5.20
C ASN A 102 -19.03 0.11 5.49
N ARG A 103 -18.16 -0.90 5.34
CA ARG A 103 -18.52 -2.31 5.59
C ARG A 103 -18.74 -2.59 7.08
N TYR A 104 -17.99 -1.89 7.94
CA TYR A 104 -17.96 -2.14 9.37
C TYR A 104 -18.62 -1.01 10.19
N GLY A 105 -19.32 -0.08 9.54
CA GLY A 105 -19.97 1.04 10.21
C GLY A 105 -18.96 1.93 10.94
N ARG A 106 -17.88 2.32 10.27
CA ARG A 106 -16.86 3.23 10.82
C ARG A 106 -16.81 4.51 10.02
N ILE A 107 -16.71 5.62 10.74
CA ILE A 107 -16.54 6.96 10.18
C ILE A 107 -15.10 7.41 10.42
N SER A 108 -14.44 7.91 9.38
CA SER A 108 -13.06 8.40 9.44
C SER A 108 -13.03 9.89 9.68
N PHE A 109 -12.04 10.38 10.45
CA PHE A 109 -11.75 11.79 10.65
C PHE A 109 -10.26 12.02 10.57
N PHE A 110 -9.86 13.06 9.83
CA PHE A 110 -8.48 13.53 9.76
C PHE A 110 -8.22 14.61 10.81
N TYR A 111 -7.26 14.38 11.68
CA TYR A 111 -6.87 15.29 12.78
C TYR A 111 -5.50 15.94 12.53
N GLY A 112 -5.27 16.46 11.33
CA GLY A 112 -4.08 17.23 10.98
C GLY A 112 -2.77 16.43 10.82
N ARG A 113 -2.63 15.27 11.47
CA ARG A 113 -1.44 14.40 11.36
C ARG A 113 -1.77 12.92 11.37
N ARG A 114 -3.01 12.56 11.63
CA ARG A 114 -3.46 11.17 11.74
C ARG A 114 -4.91 11.05 11.30
N ILE A 115 -5.24 9.89 10.79
CA ILE A 115 -6.62 9.53 10.53
C ILE A 115 -7.11 8.57 11.61
N MET A 116 -8.27 8.81 12.16
CA MET A 116 -8.91 7.98 13.18
C MET A 116 -10.26 7.50 12.69
N GLN A 117 -10.64 6.30 13.11
CA GLN A 117 -11.94 5.72 12.78
C GLN A 117 -12.76 5.53 14.07
N HIS A 118 -13.98 6.03 14.06
CA HIS A 118 -14.95 5.86 15.13
C HIS A 118 -16.08 4.94 14.68
N ALA A 119 -16.63 4.16 15.61
CA ALA A 119 -17.82 3.36 15.32
C ALA A 119 -19.03 4.28 15.07
N THR A 120 -19.82 3.99 14.03
CA THR A 120 -21.11 4.65 13.87
C THR A 120 -22.13 4.08 14.85
N PRO A 121 -23.12 4.86 15.32
CA PRO A 121 -24.21 4.33 16.12
C PRO A 121 -24.90 3.14 15.45
N LYS A 122 -25.28 2.13 16.22
CA LYS A 122 -25.86 0.85 15.72
C LYS A 122 -27.09 1.04 14.80
N SER A 123 -27.84 2.14 14.98
CA SER A 123 -29.01 2.49 14.19
C SER A 123 -28.71 2.91 12.74
N ARG A 124 -27.44 3.13 12.38
CA ARG A 124 -27.03 3.56 11.04
C ARG A 124 -26.20 2.52 10.31
N ARG A 125 -26.52 1.26 10.43
CA ARG A 125 -25.97 0.18 9.60
C ARG A 125 -26.56 0.27 8.19
N GLY A 126 -26.19 1.25 7.42
CA GLY A 126 -26.59 1.39 6.03
C GLY A 126 -25.39 1.73 5.18
N LYS A 127 -25.29 1.10 4.02
CA LYS A 127 -24.43 1.56 2.92
C LYS A 127 -24.94 2.97 2.53
N SER A 128 -24.49 4.00 3.22
CA SER A 128 -24.90 5.35 2.84
C SER A 128 -23.79 5.95 1.98
N LEU A 129 -24.16 6.34 0.77
CA LEU A 129 -23.29 7.12 -0.12
C LEU A 129 -22.68 8.32 0.62
N PRO A 130 -23.43 9.07 1.48
CA PRO A 130 -22.85 10.15 2.28
C PRO A 130 -21.70 9.72 3.19
N LEU A 131 -21.75 8.53 3.82
CA LEU A 131 -20.66 8.02 4.64
C LEU A 131 -19.42 7.69 3.79
N SER A 132 -19.64 7.12 2.59
CA SER A 132 -18.55 6.81 1.66
C SER A 132 -17.83 8.08 1.21
N ILE A 133 -18.59 9.12 0.82
CA ILE A 133 -18.07 10.41 0.41
C ILE A 133 -17.31 11.07 1.56
N HIS A 134 -17.87 11.07 2.77
CA HIS A 134 -17.21 11.62 3.95
C HIS A 134 -15.87 10.90 4.21
N ASN A 135 -15.88 9.57 4.28
CA ASN A 135 -14.66 8.80 4.53
C ASN A 135 -13.60 9.06 3.45
N LEU A 136 -13.99 9.08 2.17
CA LEU A 136 -13.06 9.40 1.09
C LEU A 136 -12.48 10.80 1.25
N THR A 137 -13.31 11.80 1.55
CA THR A 137 -12.88 13.19 1.75
C THR A 137 -11.84 13.30 2.87
N GLU A 138 -12.06 12.62 4.00
CA GLU A 138 -11.12 12.64 5.12
C GLU A 138 -9.79 11.95 4.76
N TRP A 139 -9.84 10.89 3.98
CA TRP A 139 -8.64 10.21 3.49
C TRP A 139 -7.90 11.04 2.42
N VAL A 140 -8.57 11.80 1.58
CA VAL A 140 -7.94 12.74 0.64
C VAL A 140 -7.21 13.86 1.41
N LYS A 141 -7.81 14.42 2.47
CA LYS A 141 -7.13 15.38 3.34
C LYS A 141 -5.86 14.79 3.95
N PHE A 142 -5.93 13.54 4.40
CA PHE A 142 -4.75 12.83 4.93
C PHE A 142 -3.69 12.61 3.86
N SER A 143 -4.05 12.19 2.64
CA SER A 143 -3.12 11.99 1.53
C SER A 143 -2.38 13.28 1.18
N ASN A 144 -3.11 14.38 0.99
CA ASN A 144 -2.52 15.68 0.68
C ASN A 144 -1.56 16.16 1.77
N TRP A 145 -1.91 15.91 3.03
CA TRP A 145 -1.01 16.22 4.14
C TRP A 145 0.24 15.32 4.11
N ALA A 146 0.07 14.03 3.87
CA ALA A 146 1.17 13.07 3.81
C ALA A 146 2.16 13.41 2.69
N GLU A 147 1.68 13.75 1.50
CA GLU A 147 2.51 14.19 0.36
C GLU A 147 3.31 15.46 0.65
N THR A 148 2.84 16.30 1.58
CA THR A 148 3.52 17.54 1.93
C THR A 148 4.55 17.38 3.04
N TYR A 149 4.33 16.45 3.99
CA TYR A 149 5.06 16.40 5.26
C TYR A 149 5.75 15.06 5.54
N LEU A 150 5.57 14.04 4.72
CA LEU A 150 6.23 12.74 4.83
C LEU A 150 7.16 12.47 3.67
#